data_1f5c6e44e9067b22f59ffef64d3aa120
#
_entry.id   1f5c6e44e9067b22f59ffef64d3aa120
#
_cell.length_a   1.000
_cell.length_b   1.000
_cell.length_c   1.000
_cell.angle_alpha   90.00
_cell.angle_beta   90.00
_cell.angle_gamma   90.00
#
_symmetry.space_group_name_H-M   'P 1'
#
loop_
_entity.id
_entity.type
_entity.pdbx_description
1 polymer ?
#
loop_
_entity_poly.entity_id
_entity_poly.type
_entity_poly.pdbx_seq_one_letter_code
_entity_poly.pdbx_strand_id
1 'polypeptide(L)'
;MKTTWPLALMGLMLFALTGPADARIKLTTLPERETVRVDIQNGRFTLVEEERTVNLQAGRNQVDFSWANINIDKNSIVFRVIKAKGDVNVLNTNYPHNENALYWTVSASEAGPAVIRISYLIGNMSAGPSYQGTVENDEKSMLLQVYMTVQNTSGESFGECTVQPGVGKTTVRYFNNGERKRMLAAKFAKVPIEHIPLLD
;
A
#
# COMPACT_ATOMS: atom_id res chain seq x y z
N MET A 1 -31.90 -84.47 -21.32
CA MET A 1 -32.53 -83.23 -20.83
C MET A 1 -31.42 -82.36 -20.24
N LYS A 2 -30.98 -81.30 -20.95
CA LYS A 2 -29.98 -80.36 -20.51
C LYS A 2 -30.64 -78.98 -20.38
N THR A 3 -30.83 -78.52 -19.15
CA THR A 3 -31.40 -77.20 -18.83
C THR A 3 -30.29 -76.16 -18.79
N THR A 4 -30.30 -75.21 -19.70
CA THR A 4 -29.44 -74.07 -19.74
C THR A 4 -30.10 -72.88 -19.03
N TRP A 5 -29.49 -72.36 -18.00
CA TRP A 5 -29.90 -71.11 -17.36
C TRP A 5 -29.16 -69.92 -18.00
N PRO A 6 -29.83 -68.78 -18.26
CA PRO A 6 -29.22 -67.61 -18.75
C PRO A 6 -28.61 -66.78 -17.56
N LEU A 7 -27.38 -66.42 -17.68
CA LEU A 7 -26.71 -65.47 -16.81
C LEU A 7 -27.27 -64.05 -17.11
N ALA A 8 -28.01 -63.51 -16.13
CA ALA A 8 -28.38 -62.10 -16.15
C ALA A 8 -27.14 -61.23 -15.69
N LEU A 9 -26.60 -60.48 -16.63
CA LEU A 9 -25.57 -59.47 -16.34
C LEU A 9 -26.27 -58.29 -15.65
N MET A 10 -26.09 -58.15 -14.34
CA MET A 10 -26.54 -57.01 -13.55
C MET A 10 -25.45 -55.89 -13.65
N GLY A 11 -25.67 -54.95 -14.57
CA GLY A 11 -24.82 -53.76 -14.72
C GLY A 11 -24.96 -52.84 -13.52
N LEU A 12 -23.96 -52.82 -12.68
CA LEU A 12 -23.82 -51.89 -11.56
C LEU A 12 -23.44 -50.49 -12.10
N MET A 13 -24.45 -49.63 -12.25
CA MET A 13 -24.25 -48.24 -12.64
C MET A 13 -23.71 -47.47 -11.43
N LEU A 14 -22.39 -47.25 -11.38
CA LEU A 14 -21.73 -46.40 -10.39
C LEU A 14 -22.07 -44.93 -10.71
N PHE A 15 -23.10 -44.40 -10.06
CA PHE A 15 -23.31 -42.96 -10.01
C PHE A 15 -22.18 -42.32 -9.14
N ALA A 16 -21.19 -41.76 -9.80
CA ALA A 16 -20.25 -40.88 -9.12
C ALA A 16 -20.99 -39.62 -8.62
N LEU A 17 -21.32 -39.60 -7.34
CA LEU A 17 -21.75 -38.40 -6.63
C LEU A 17 -20.57 -37.43 -6.59
N THR A 18 -20.44 -36.59 -7.62
CA THR A 18 -19.62 -35.39 -7.55
C THR A 18 -20.36 -34.40 -6.64
N GLY A 19 -20.16 -34.52 -5.33
CA GLY A 19 -20.56 -33.48 -4.40
C GLY A 19 -19.89 -32.16 -4.78
N PRO A 20 -20.53 -31.00 -4.51
CA PRO A 20 -19.87 -29.71 -4.73
C PRO A 20 -18.58 -29.73 -3.94
N ALA A 21 -17.44 -29.58 -4.65
CA ALA A 21 -16.16 -29.36 -4.01
C ALA A 21 -16.30 -28.05 -3.23
N ASP A 22 -16.40 -28.16 -1.92
CA ASP A 22 -16.35 -27.00 -1.03
C ASP A 22 -15.07 -26.23 -1.38
N ALA A 23 -15.26 -25.08 -2.03
CA ALA A 23 -14.16 -24.23 -2.46
C ALA A 23 -13.47 -23.73 -1.19
N ARG A 24 -12.43 -24.45 -0.73
CA ARG A 24 -11.60 -24.03 0.40
C ARG A 24 -11.11 -22.64 0.11
N ILE A 25 -11.48 -21.68 0.96
CA ILE A 25 -10.94 -20.33 0.93
C ILE A 25 -9.46 -20.47 1.27
N LYS A 26 -8.59 -20.06 0.35
CA LYS A 26 -7.16 -20.12 0.56
C LYS A 26 -6.70 -18.81 1.19
N LEU A 27 -6.07 -18.91 2.36
CA LEU A 27 -5.41 -17.79 3.01
C LEU A 27 -4.15 -17.40 2.21
N THR A 28 -4.10 -16.16 1.79
CA THR A 28 -2.94 -15.56 1.10
C THR A 28 -2.31 -14.54 2.03
N THR A 29 -1.13 -14.86 2.56
CA THR A 29 -0.34 -13.91 3.32
C THR A 29 0.19 -12.84 2.39
N LEU A 30 0.13 -11.57 2.80
CA LEU A 30 0.72 -10.48 2.04
C LEU A 30 2.24 -10.60 2.01
N PRO A 31 2.86 -10.63 0.82
CA PRO A 31 4.29 -10.58 0.66
C PRO A 31 4.85 -9.20 1.05
N GLU A 32 6.17 -9.05 0.99
CA GLU A 32 6.83 -7.76 1.18
C GLU A 32 6.34 -6.72 0.17
N ARG A 33 6.47 -5.46 0.54
CA ARG A 33 6.12 -4.31 -0.30
C ARG A 33 7.13 -4.18 -1.44
N GLU A 34 6.66 -4.11 -2.68
CA GLU A 34 7.49 -3.87 -3.85
C GLU A 34 7.71 -2.37 -4.07
N THR A 35 6.66 -1.59 -3.92
CA THR A 35 6.71 -0.14 -3.97
C THR A 35 5.90 0.47 -2.84
N VAL A 36 6.38 1.61 -2.33
CA VAL A 36 5.66 2.41 -1.34
C VAL A 36 5.70 3.88 -1.76
N ARG A 37 4.54 4.50 -1.74
CA ARG A 37 4.37 5.93 -1.90
C ARG A 37 3.73 6.52 -0.66
N VAL A 38 4.31 7.58 -0.16
CA VAL A 38 3.87 8.32 1.02
C VAL A 38 3.58 9.75 0.59
N ASP A 39 2.33 10.15 0.59
CA ASP A 39 1.88 11.48 0.18
C ASP A 39 1.47 12.28 1.43
N ILE A 40 2.40 13.12 1.91
CA ILE A 40 2.24 13.94 3.10
C ILE A 40 1.67 15.29 2.65
N GLN A 41 0.37 15.39 2.64
CA GLN A 41 -0.31 16.67 2.40
C GLN A 41 -0.44 17.47 3.71
N ASN A 42 -0.71 18.77 3.60
CA ASN A 42 -0.93 19.65 4.76
C ASN A 42 -2.25 19.29 5.45
N GLY A 43 -2.26 18.19 6.19
CA GLY A 43 -3.46 17.67 6.81
C GLY A 43 -3.17 16.77 8.00
N ARG A 44 -4.23 16.27 8.59
CA ARG A 44 -4.19 15.36 9.74
C ARG A 44 -3.69 13.96 9.38
N PHE A 45 -3.86 13.55 8.13
CA PHE A 45 -3.53 12.23 7.63
C PHE A 45 -2.64 12.30 6.39
N THR A 46 -1.82 11.28 6.25
CA THR A 46 -0.95 11.03 5.11
C THR A 46 -1.50 9.85 4.33
N LEU A 47 -1.58 9.97 3.02
CA LEU A 47 -1.95 8.85 2.15
C LEU A 47 -0.72 7.97 1.94
N VAL A 48 -0.87 6.67 2.23
CA VAL A 48 0.10 5.65 1.88
C VAL A 48 -0.50 4.75 0.81
N GLU A 49 0.26 4.48 -0.22
CA GLU A 49 -0.04 3.50 -1.27
C GLU A 49 1.10 2.51 -1.34
N GLU A 50 0.80 1.23 -1.26
CA GLU A 50 1.79 0.16 -1.38
C GLU A 50 1.35 -0.86 -2.41
N GLU A 51 2.29 -1.33 -3.21
CA GLU A 51 2.06 -2.39 -4.19
C GLU A 51 2.77 -3.67 -3.76
N ARG A 52 2.10 -4.79 -4.00
CA ARG A 52 2.57 -6.13 -3.68
C ARG A 52 2.11 -7.11 -4.75
N THR A 53 2.91 -8.13 -5.03
CA THR A 53 2.52 -9.24 -5.91
C THR A 53 2.04 -10.41 -5.07
N VAL A 54 0.76 -10.69 -5.10
CA VAL A 54 0.13 -11.83 -4.41
C VAL A 54 -0.12 -12.97 -5.39
N ASN A 55 0.06 -14.21 -4.94
CA ASN A 55 -0.25 -15.40 -5.74
C ASN A 55 -1.67 -15.87 -5.43
N LEU A 56 -2.58 -15.61 -6.35
CA LEU A 56 -3.97 -16.03 -6.25
C LEU A 56 -4.15 -17.42 -6.85
N GLN A 57 -5.08 -18.19 -6.27
CA GLN A 57 -5.59 -19.43 -6.86
C GLN A 57 -6.86 -19.14 -7.62
N ALA A 58 -7.21 -19.96 -8.62
CA ALA A 58 -8.52 -19.90 -9.24
C ALA A 58 -9.61 -20.13 -8.20
N GLY A 59 -10.70 -19.35 -8.26
CA GLY A 59 -11.76 -19.36 -7.27
C GLY A 59 -11.56 -18.34 -6.15
N ARG A 60 -11.96 -18.69 -4.94
CA ARG A 60 -11.96 -17.78 -3.78
C ARG A 60 -10.63 -17.80 -3.03
N ASN A 61 -10.12 -16.62 -2.76
CA ASN A 61 -8.92 -16.35 -1.96
C ASN A 61 -9.30 -15.41 -0.81
N GLN A 62 -8.59 -15.52 0.31
CA GLN A 62 -8.63 -14.57 1.40
C GLN A 62 -7.27 -13.88 1.49
N VAL A 63 -7.27 -12.56 1.39
CA VAL A 63 -6.06 -11.72 1.51
C VAL A 63 -6.15 -10.95 2.81
N ASP A 64 -5.24 -11.21 3.74
CA ASP A 64 -5.21 -10.57 5.05
C ASP A 64 -4.33 -9.33 5.04
N PHE A 65 -4.77 -8.30 5.75
CA PHE A 65 -4.01 -7.09 6.02
C PHE A 65 -4.16 -6.73 7.49
N SER A 66 -3.04 -6.60 8.19
CA SER A 66 -3.01 -6.28 9.62
C SER A 66 -2.07 -5.11 9.89
N TRP A 67 -2.41 -4.32 10.93
CA TRP A 67 -1.63 -3.19 11.39
C TRP A 67 -1.57 -3.17 12.92
N ALA A 68 -0.41 -3.39 13.49
CA ALA A 68 -0.21 -3.34 14.92
C ALA A 68 0.43 -2.01 15.33
N ASN A 69 -0.12 -1.35 16.35
CA ASN A 69 0.44 -0.11 16.92
C ASN A 69 0.61 1.07 15.95
N ILE A 70 -0.18 1.10 14.89
CA ILE A 70 -0.14 2.11 13.83
C ILE A 70 -1.46 2.87 13.83
N ASN A 71 -1.40 4.20 13.66
CA ASN A 71 -2.57 5.06 13.60
C ASN A 71 -3.17 5.11 12.19
N ILE A 72 -3.73 3.99 11.72
CA ILE A 72 -4.43 3.89 10.44
C ILE A 72 -5.92 4.23 10.64
N ASP A 73 -6.46 5.04 9.74
CA ASP A 73 -7.91 5.15 9.59
C ASP A 73 -8.43 3.92 8.84
N LYS A 74 -9.01 2.98 9.58
CA LYS A 74 -9.52 1.71 9.03
C LYS A 74 -10.57 1.89 7.93
N ASN A 75 -11.31 3.00 7.94
CA ASN A 75 -12.34 3.27 6.94
C ASN A 75 -11.75 3.78 5.61
N SER A 76 -10.47 4.16 5.61
CA SER A 76 -9.76 4.63 4.42
C SER A 76 -9.07 3.52 3.63
N ILE A 77 -9.07 2.29 4.15
CA ILE A 77 -8.31 1.19 3.54
C ILE A 77 -9.01 0.72 2.26
N VAL A 78 -8.31 0.82 1.15
CA VAL A 78 -8.80 0.44 -0.19
C VAL A 78 -7.86 -0.58 -0.81
N PHE A 79 -8.43 -1.66 -1.33
CA PHE A 79 -7.75 -2.68 -2.10
C PHE A 79 -8.08 -2.53 -3.58
N ARG A 80 -7.06 -2.53 -4.44
CA ARG A 80 -7.23 -2.50 -5.90
C ARG A 80 -6.33 -3.52 -6.57
N VAL A 81 -6.84 -4.19 -7.59
CA VAL A 81 -6.03 -5.02 -8.48
C VAL A 81 -5.50 -4.12 -9.60
N ILE A 82 -4.19 -4.08 -9.76
CA ILE A 82 -3.50 -3.29 -10.78
C ILE A 82 -3.25 -4.13 -12.03
N LYS A 83 -2.83 -5.39 -11.81
CA LYS A 83 -2.56 -6.33 -12.89
C LYS A 83 -2.79 -7.75 -12.39
N ALA A 84 -3.45 -8.56 -13.18
CA ALA A 84 -3.63 -9.98 -12.90
C ALA A 84 -3.74 -10.78 -14.21
N LYS A 85 -3.64 -12.08 -14.11
CA LYS A 85 -3.99 -13.00 -15.16
C LYS A 85 -5.48 -13.32 -14.99
N GLY A 86 -6.29 -12.95 -16.00
CA GLY A 86 -7.74 -13.09 -15.93
C GLY A 86 -8.43 -12.10 -14.99
N ASP A 87 -9.73 -12.32 -14.75
CA ASP A 87 -10.56 -11.43 -13.95
C ASP A 87 -10.37 -11.68 -12.45
N VAL A 88 -10.17 -10.60 -11.71
CA VAL A 88 -10.06 -10.62 -10.25
C VAL A 88 -11.02 -9.60 -9.65
N ASN A 89 -11.92 -10.07 -8.79
CA ASN A 89 -12.96 -9.26 -8.17
C ASN A 89 -12.92 -9.38 -6.65
N VAL A 90 -13.00 -8.23 -5.97
CA VAL A 90 -13.21 -8.19 -4.52
C VAL A 90 -14.67 -8.45 -4.22
N LEU A 91 -14.96 -9.52 -3.51
CA LEU A 91 -16.33 -9.93 -3.17
C LEU A 91 -16.82 -9.25 -1.89
N ASN A 92 -15.97 -9.19 -0.88
CA ASN A 92 -16.26 -8.50 0.37
C ASN A 92 -14.99 -8.10 1.13
N THR A 93 -15.18 -7.25 2.14
CA THR A 93 -14.18 -6.85 3.13
C THR A 93 -14.73 -7.13 4.52
N ASN A 94 -13.97 -7.84 5.33
CA ASN A 94 -14.34 -8.20 6.69
C ASN A 94 -13.34 -7.61 7.69
N TYR A 95 -13.87 -7.10 8.79
CA TYR A 95 -13.10 -6.57 9.92
C TYR A 95 -13.34 -7.50 11.13
N PRO A 96 -12.38 -8.34 11.50
CA PRO A 96 -12.48 -9.18 12.68
C PRO A 96 -12.69 -8.33 13.94
N HIS A 97 -13.54 -8.83 14.85
CA HIS A 97 -13.83 -8.11 16.07
C HIS A 97 -12.60 -8.07 16.99
N ASN A 98 -12.29 -6.89 17.53
CA ASN A 98 -11.15 -6.66 18.43
C ASN A 98 -9.75 -6.92 17.80
N GLU A 99 -9.62 -6.88 16.48
CA GLU A 99 -8.35 -7.00 15.80
C GLU A 99 -8.02 -5.73 15.00
N ASN A 100 -6.74 -5.38 14.95
CA ASN A 100 -6.21 -4.37 14.03
C ASN A 100 -5.88 -5.06 12.70
N ALA A 101 -6.91 -5.60 12.08
CA ALA A 101 -6.80 -6.37 10.85
C ALA A 101 -8.09 -6.28 10.02
N LEU A 102 -7.97 -6.57 8.75
CA LEU A 102 -9.07 -6.89 7.87
C LEU A 102 -8.66 -7.98 6.90
N TYR A 103 -9.63 -8.63 6.28
CA TYR A 103 -9.37 -9.49 5.14
C TYR A 103 -10.36 -9.23 4.02
N TRP A 104 -9.84 -9.34 2.81
CA TRP A 104 -10.64 -9.32 1.59
C TRP A 104 -10.89 -10.75 1.11
N THR A 105 -12.14 -11.04 0.76
CA THR A 105 -12.44 -12.22 -0.04
C THR A 105 -12.38 -11.82 -1.50
N VAL A 106 -11.47 -12.44 -2.24
CA VAL A 106 -11.19 -12.12 -3.64
C VAL A 106 -11.48 -13.35 -4.49
N SER A 107 -12.19 -13.16 -5.60
CA SER A 107 -12.40 -14.18 -6.61
C SER A 107 -11.47 -13.96 -7.78
N ALA A 108 -10.72 -14.98 -8.19
CA ALA A 108 -9.88 -14.97 -9.38
C ALA A 108 -10.36 -16.03 -10.38
N SER A 109 -10.49 -15.67 -11.66
CA SER A 109 -10.88 -16.61 -12.71
C SER A 109 -9.76 -17.59 -13.05
N GLU A 110 -8.50 -17.16 -12.90
CA GLU A 110 -7.30 -17.97 -13.14
C GLU A 110 -6.32 -17.88 -11.97
N ALA A 111 -5.56 -18.96 -11.79
CA ALA A 111 -4.45 -18.96 -10.83
C ALA A 111 -3.24 -18.19 -11.41
N GLY A 112 -2.55 -17.44 -10.56
CA GLY A 112 -1.34 -16.74 -10.93
C GLY A 112 -1.01 -15.53 -10.08
N PRO A 113 0.09 -14.85 -10.39
CA PRO A 113 0.47 -13.62 -9.72
C PRO A 113 -0.49 -12.48 -10.09
N ALA A 114 -0.85 -11.68 -9.08
CA ALA A 114 -1.62 -10.46 -9.23
C ALA A 114 -0.91 -9.31 -8.50
N VAL A 115 -0.66 -8.23 -9.20
CA VAL A 115 -0.18 -6.98 -8.57
C VAL A 115 -1.38 -6.26 -7.99
N ILE A 116 -1.34 -6.06 -6.69
CA ILE A 116 -2.37 -5.35 -5.94
C ILE A 116 -1.81 -4.05 -5.38
N ARG A 117 -2.67 -3.08 -5.19
CA ARG A 117 -2.38 -1.85 -4.45
C ARG A 117 -3.29 -1.76 -3.24
N ILE A 118 -2.69 -1.51 -2.09
CA ILE A 118 -3.39 -1.18 -0.86
C ILE A 118 -3.10 0.28 -0.56
N SER A 119 -4.16 1.07 -0.39
CA SER A 119 -4.07 2.49 -0.06
C SER A 119 -4.78 2.73 1.27
N TYR A 120 -4.19 3.56 2.12
CA TYR A 120 -4.79 3.92 3.41
C TYR A 120 -4.28 5.26 3.94
N LEU A 121 -5.05 5.86 4.83
CA LEU A 121 -4.66 7.07 5.55
C LEU A 121 -4.02 6.71 6.88
N ILE A 122 -2.87 7.33 7.16
CA ILE A 122 -2.11 7.14 8.40
C ILE A 122 -1.84 8.49 9.05
N GLY A 123 -1.92 8.53 10.37
CA GLY A 123 -1.61 9.73 11.16
C GLY A 123 -0.14 9.82 11.53
N ASN A 124 0.20 10.92 12.22
CA ASN A 124 1.50 11.13 12.84
C ASN A 124 2.69 11.17 11.85
N MET A 125 2.47 11.76 10.68
CA MET A 125 3.53 12.18 9.78
C MET A 125 3.43 13.68 9.54
N SER A 126 4.55 14.33 9.32
CA SER A 126 4.59 15.75 9.01
C SER A 126 5.60 16.09 7.92
N ALA A 127 5.31 17.15 7.19
CA ALA A 127 6.23 17.77 6.27
C ALA A 127 6.18 19.28 6.47
N GLY A 128 7.33 19.94 6.31
CA GLY A 128 7.40 21.38 6.41
C GLY A 128 8.62 21.94 5.71
N PRO A 129 8.50 23.13 5.10
CA PRO A 129 9.63 23.82 4.49
C PRO A 129 10.55 24.44 5.56
N SER A 130 11.83 24.54 5.21
CA SER A 130 12.79 25.38 5.94
C SER A 130 13.69 26.08 4.92
N TYR A 131 14.14 27.25 5.27
CA TYR A 131 14.90 28.14 4.38
C TYR A 131 16.28 28.38 4.96
N GLN A 132 17.28 28.51 4.08
CA GLN A 132 18.61 28.93 4.43
C GLN A 132 19.09 29.96 3.41
N GLY A 133 19.32 31.19 3.85
CA GLY A 133 19.92 32.25 3.06
C GLY A 133 21.40 32.37 3.38
N THR A 134 22.25 32.51 2.36
CA THR A 134 23.65 32.86 2.49
C THR A 134 23.87 34.12 1.68
N VAL A 135 24.21 35.23 2.36
CA VAL A 135 24.44 36.51 1.71
C VAL A 135 25.72 36.43 0.87
N GLU A 136 25.65 36.93 -0.34
CA GLU A 136 26.80 37.04 -1.25
C GLU A 136 27.74 38.18 -0.81
N ASN A 137 28.95 38.20 -1.33
CA ASN A 137 29.95 39.21 -0.94
C ASN A 137 29.57 40.65 -1.33
N ASP A 138 28.61 40.82 -2.24
CA ASP A 138 28.07 42.12 -2.66
C ASP A 138 27.06 42.70 -1.66
N GLU A 139 26.64 41.90 -0.66
CA GLU A 139 25.62 42.23 0.34
C GLU A 139 24.27 42.66 -0.24
N LYS A 140 24.08 42.54 -1.57
CA LYS A 140 22.84 42.89 -2.30
C LYS A 140 22.05 41.71 -2.76
N SER A 141 22.66 40.55 -2.71
CA SER A 141 22.04 39.30 -3.12
C SER A 141 22.35 38.15 -2.17
N MET A 142 21.55 37.11 -2.21
CA MET A 142 21.75 35.92 -1.43
C MET A 142 21.54 34.65 -2.27
N LEU A 143 22.18 33.58 -1.83
CA LEU A 143 21.86 32.23 -2.19
C LEU A 143 20.75 31.74 -1.25
N LEU A 144 19.55 31.54 -1.77
CA LEU A 144 18.43 30.99 -1.01
C LEU A 144 18.28 29.48 -1.31
N GLN A 145 18.35 28.69 -0.27
CA GLN A 145 18.11 27.25 -0.33
C GLN A 145 16.82 26.92 0.41
N VAL A 146 15.94 26.20 -0.26
CA VAL A 146 14.68 25.72 0.31
C VAL A 146 14.82 24.24 0.58
N TYR A 147 14.60 23.85 1.81
CA TYR A 147 14.61 22.45 2.23
C TYR A 147 13.20 22.02 2.61
N MET A 148 12.87 20.78 2.32
CA MET A 148 11.70 20.11 2.85
C MET A 148 12.16 19.13 3.93
N THR A 149 11.60 19.28 5.11
CA THR A 149 11.80 18.33 6.21
C THR A 149 10.55 17.46 6.32
N VAL A 150 10.74 16.15 6.32
CA VAL A 150 9.69 15.16 6.57
C VAL A 150 10.01 14.37 7.82
N GLN A 151 8.99 14.05 8.59
CA GLN A 151 9.14 13.29 9.82
C GLN A 151 8.08 12.18 9.87
N ASN A 152 8.50 10.98 10.22
CA ASN A 152 7.65 9.82 10.40
C ASN A 152 7.61 9.43 11.89
N THR A 153 6.46 9.62 12.52
CA THR A 153 6.18 9.16 13.90
C THR A 153 4.89 8.34 13.93
N SER A 154 4.56 7.69 12.80
CA SER A 154 3.31 6.95 12.62
C SER A 154 3.26 5.59 13.32
N GLY A 155 4.41 5.08 13.73
CA GLY A 155 4.57 3.70 14.18
C GLY A 155 4.97 2.73 13.06
N GLU A 156 4.84 3.13 11.78
CA GLU A 156 5.15 2.30 10.61
C GLU A 156 6.53 2.61 10.04
N SER A 157 7.22 1.58 9.59
CA SER A 157 8.51 1.69 8.90
C SER A 157 8.35 1.30 7.44
N PHE A 158 8.73 2.20 6.51
CA PHE A 158 8.48 2.01 5.09
C PHE A 158 9.70 1.52 4.30
N GLY A 159 10.89 1.56 4.90
CA GLY A 159 12.12 1.27 4.15
C GLY A 159 12.35 2.29 3.03
N GLU A 160 12.64 1.82 1.82
CA GLU A 160 12.75 2.68 0.65
C GLU A 160 11.35 3.01 0.12
N CYS A 161 11.04 4.31 0.03
CA CYS A 161 9.76 4.78 -0.43
C CYS A 161 9.87 6.09 -1.21
N THR A 162 8.85 6.39 -2.02
CA THR A 162 8.69 7.70 -2.63
C THR A 162 7.86 8.58 -1.70
N VAL A 163 8.43 9.68 -1.23
CA VAL A 163 7.73 10.66 -0.39
C VAL A 163 7.36 11.88 -1.23
N GLN A 164 6.12 12.30 -1.13
CA GLN A 164 5.57 13.51 -1.75
C GLN A 164 5.09 14.46 -0.64
N PRO A 165 5.91 15.46 -0.28
CA PRO A 165 5.61 16.34 0.87
C PRO A 165 4.88 17.63 0.45
N GLY A 166 3.85 17.52 -0.37
CA GLY A 166 3.08 18.66 -0.91
C GLY A 166 3.76 19.37 -2.09
N VAL A 167 5.07 19.45 -2.14
CA VAL A 167 5.85 20.05 -3.25
C VAL A 167 6.89 19.07 -3.74
N GLY A 168 6.76 18.66 -5.01
CA GLY A 168 7.67 17.69 -5.60
C GLY A 168 7.50 16.28 -5.05
N LYS A 169 8.38 15.39 -5.48
CA LYS A 169 8.50 14.03 -4.96
C LYS A 169 9.97 13.66 -4.84
N THR A 170 10.29 12.82 -3.87
CA THR A 170 11.65 12.33 -3.69
C THR A 170 11.64 10.89 -3.20
N THR A 171 12.67 10.14 -3.57
CA THR A 171 12.88 8.80 -3.02
C THR A 171 13.64 8.93 -1.72
N VAL A 172 13.11 8.36 -0.67
CA VAL A 172 13.72 8.34 0.66
C VAL A 172 14.03 6.90 1.01
N ARG A 173 15.31 6.63 1.32
CA ARG A 173 15.71 5.34 1.87
C ARG A 173 15.55 5.37 3.38
N TYR A 174 15.01 4.27 3.92
CA TYR A 174 14.84 4.10 5.37
C TYR A 174 13.96 5.19 6.01
N PHE A 175 12.76 5.41 5.44
CA PHE A 175 11.77 6.27 6.05
C PHE A 175 11.01 5.53 7.16
N ASN A 176 11.77 5.13 8.19
CA ASN A 176 11.28 4.32 9.28
C ASN A 176 10.66 5.18 10.38
N ASN A 177 9.93 4.53 11.28
CA ASN A 177 9.36 5.20 12.44
C ASN A 177 10.45 5.88 13.29
N GLY A 178 10.20 7.10 13.71
CA GLY A 178 11.14 7.95 14.46
C GLY A 178 12.10 8.74 13.59
N GLU A 179 12.14 8.51 12.28
CA GLU A 179 13.08 9.20 11.39
C GLU A 179 12.60 10.58 10.96
N ARG A 180 13.56 11.48 10.84
CA ARG A 180 13.42 12.82 10.27
C ARG A 180 14.44 12.99 9.13
N LYS A 181 13.95 13.38 7.96
CA LYS A 181 14.78 13.63 6.77
C LYS A 181 14.63 15.08 6.32
N ARG A 182 15.77 15.73 6.01
CA ARG A 182 15.82 17.07 5.42
C ARG A 182 16.39 16.96 4.02
N MET A 183 15.64 17.44 3.04
CA MET A 183 15.99 17.33 1.62
C MET A 183 16.01 18.70 0.97
N LEU A 184 16.98 18.95 0.10
CA LEU A 184 17.01 20.17 -0.70
C LEU A 184 15.90 20.12 -1.75
N ALA A 185 14.93 21.04 -1.65
CA ALA A 185 13.80 21.13 -2.55
C ALA A 185 14.06 22.08 -3.72
N ALA A 186 14.74 23.22 -3.44
CA ALA A 186 15.09 24.23 -4.44
C ALA A 186 16.32 25.03 -4.03
N LYS A 187 16.99 25.60 -5.03
CA LYS A 187 18.14 26.48 -4.84
C LYS A 187 18.00 27.67 -5.80
N PHE A 188 18.03 28.86 -5.25
CA PHE A 188 17.93 30.10 -6.00
C PHE A 188 19.18 30.93 -5.76
N ALA A 189 19.95 31.25 -6.81
CA ALA A 189 21.10 32.11 -6.75
C ALA A 189 20.71 33.56 -7.02
N LYS A 190 21.47 34.48 -6.44
CA LYS A 190 21.33 35.95 -6.66
C LYS A 190 19.90 36.46 -6.37
N VAL A 191 19.30 35.96 -5.31
CA VAL A 191 18.02 36.49 -4.84
C VAL A 191 18.28 37.88 -4.27
N PRO A 192 17.61 38.96 -4.74
CA PRO A 192 17.83 40.31 -4.21
C PRO A 192 17.48 40.38 -2.73
N ILE A 193 18.30 41.15 -1.98
CA ILE A 193 18.00 41.47 -0.59
C ILE A 193 17.37 42.86 -0.59
N GLU A 194 16.12 42.96 -0.27
CA GLU A 194 15.46 44.24 -0.02
C GLU A 194 15.63 44.62 1.44
N HIS A 195 16.25 45.79 1.69
CA HIS A 195 16.28 46.36 3.03
C HIS A 195 14.87 46.88 3.37
N ILE A 196 14.18 46.17 4.23
CA ILE A 196 12.98 46.70 4.87
C ILE A 196 13.47 47.63 6.00
N PRO A 197 13.21 48.94 5.91
CA PRO A 197 13.55 49.80 7.03
C PRO A 197 12.80 49.32 8.25
N LEU A 198 13.54 49.08 9.35
CA LEU A 198 12.92 48.86 10.64
C LEU A 198 12.11 50.13 10.95
N LEU A 199 10.81 49.95 11.13
CA LEU A 199 9.99 51.04 11.67
C LEU A 199 10.45 51.28 13.12
N ASP A 200 11.08 52.38 13.38
CA ASP A 200 11.44 52.87 14.71
C ASP A 200 10.20 53.10 15.58
#